data_4d7aa3d2c7c631e687220439e7419c66
#
_entry.id   4d7aa3d2c7c631e687220439e7419c66
#
_cell.length_a   1.000
_cell.length_b   1.000
_cell.length_c   1.000
_cell.angle_alpha   90.00
_cell.angle_beta   90.00
_cell.angle_gamma   90.00
#
_symmetry.space_group_name_H-M   'P 1'
#
loop_
_entity.id
_entity.type
_entity.pdbx_description
1 polymer ?
#
loop_
_entity_poly.entity_id
_entity_poly.type
_entity_poly.pdbx_seq_one_letter_code
_entity_poly.pdbx_strand_id
1 'polypeptide(L)'
;DMSLSPNGTQLITSYMYLDQGIIKCKIVFYNFGLGKNDPRRVVGIFFPQDLGDAMAGRVRFLDESHAVIFTDKGMQLFSTRVETSPESVKQIPIEENIRSITYAQEYVGLVTDNVEGGDPYSLKIFDKEGNTVFDRTFNYQYTGFDIDGGLVLLYNDSSCKVYNMTGTEKYNGTFDF
;
A
#
# COMPACT_ATOMS: atom_id res chain seq x y z
N ASP A 1 -12.87 -3.97 -2.88
CA ASP A 1 -12.18 -2.68 -2.91
C ASP A 1 -11.82 -2.29 -4.35
N MET A 2 -11.59 -1.01 -4.60
CA MET A 2 -11.22 -0.52 -5.94
C MET A 2 -10.35 0.75 -5.85
N SER A 3 -9.50 0.95 -6.86
CA SER A 3 -8.68 2.16 -7.00
C SER A 3 -8.52 2.53 -8.47
N LEU A 4 -8.67 3.82 -8.78
CA LEU A 4 -8.35 4.39 -10.09
C LEU A 4 -6.91 4.89 -10.10
N SER A 5 -6.23 4.77 -11.25
CA SER A 5 -4.97 5.46 -11.48
C SER A 5 -5.18 6.99 -11.45
N PRO A 6 -4.15 7.79 -11.10
CA PRO A 6 -4.29 9.26 -11.03
C PRO A 6 -4.81 9.90 -12.32
N ASN A 7 -4.44 9.37 -13.48
CA ASN A 7 -4.94 9.85 -14.78
C ASN A 7 -6.33 9.31 -15.16
N GLY A 8 -6.93 8.44 -14.34
CA GLY A 8 -8.25 7.87 -14.55
C GLY A 8 -8.37 6.85 -15.70
N THR A 9 -7.26 6.43 -16.30
CA THR A 9 -7.29 5.50 -17.44
C THR A 9 -7.28 4.04 -17.03
N GLN A 10 -6.87 3.73 -15.81
CA GLN A 10 -6.78 2.37 -15.30
C GLN A 10 -7.58 2.22 -14.00
N LEU A 11 -8.11 1.02 -13.78
CA LEU A 11 -8.82 0.64 -12.58
C LEU A 11 -8.30 -0.72 -12.10
N ILE A 12 -8.02 -0.84 -10.82
CA ILE A 12 -7.79 -2.13 -10.15
C ILE A 12 -8.94 -2.40 -9.18
N THR A 13 -9.40 -3.63 -9.14
CA THR A 13 -10.46 -4.07 -8.23
C THR A 13 -10.09 -5.36 -7.53
N SER A 14 -10.47 -5.48 -6.27
CA SER A 14 -10.45 -6.71 -5.50
C SER A 14 -11.88 -7.22 -5.33
N TYR A 15 -12.13 -8.43 -5.79
CA TYR A 15 -13.41 -9.12 -5.65
C TYR A 15 -13.28 -10.30 -4.69
N MET A 16 -14.25 -10.43 -3.82
CA MET A 16 -14.50 -11.67 -3.08
C MET A 16 -15.71 -12.39 -3.68
N TYR A 17 -15.61 -13.70 -3.81
CA TYR A 17 -16.69 -14.52 -4.36
C TYR A 17 -16.72 -15.89 -3.67
N LEU A 18 -17.86 -16.55 -3.76
CA LEU A 18 -18.04 -17.88 -3.24
C LEU A 18 -17.89 -18.89 -4.38
N ASP A 19 -16.98 -19.85 -4.21
CA ASP A 19 -16.78 -20.96 -5.13
C ASP A 19 -16.85 -22.27 -4.37
N GLN A 20 -17.86 -23.09 -4.67
CA GLN A 20 -18.13 -24.37 -4.01
C GLN A 20 -18.18 -24.28 -2.46
N GLY A 21 -18.72 -23.17 -1.93
CA GLY A 21 -18.83 -22.94 -0.49
C GLY A 21 -17.55 -22.37 0.17
N ILE A 22 -16.50 -22.12 -0.61
CA ILE A 22 -15.25 -21.52 -0.14
C ILE A 22 -15.17 -20.07 -0.61
N ILE A 23 -14.83 -19.15 0.30
CA ILE A 23 -14.58 -17.76 -0.06
C ILE A 23 -13.24 -17.69 -0.80
N LYS A 24 -13.25 -17.12 -1.98
CA LYS A 24 -12.08 -16.83 -2.80
C LYS A 24 -12.02 -15.35 -3.14
N CYS A 25 -10.85 -14.89 -3.55
CA CYS A 25 -10.68 -13.53 -4.08
C CYS A 25 -10.09 -13.58 -5.50
N LYS A 26 -10.20 -12.46 -6.21
CA LYS A 26 -9.44 -12.18 -7.43
C LYS A 26 -9.18 -10.71 -7.57
N ILE A 27 -8.07 -10.38 -8.17
CA ILE A 27 -7.72 -9.01 -8.55
C ILE A 27 -7.92 -8.87 -10.06
N VAL A 28 -8.57 -7.79 -10.46
CA VAL A 28 -8.82 -7.52 -11.88
C VAL A 28 -8.31 -6.12 -12.22
N PHE A 29 -7.47 -6.05 -13.24
CA PHE A 29 -6.98 -4.81 -13.82
C PHE A 29 -7.76 -4.49 -15.08
N TYR A 30 -8.19 -3.25 -15.18
CA TYR A 30 -8.89 -2.69 -16.34
C TYR A 30 -8.08 -1.55 -16.92
N ASN A 31 -8.09 -1.42 -18.25
CA ASN A 31 -7.58 -0.26 -18.95
C ASN A 31 -8.67 0.35 -19.85
N PHE A 32 -9.03 1.59 -19.58
CA PHE A 32 -10.01 2.36 -20.34
C PHE A 32 -9.35 3.34 -21.31
N GLY A 33 -8.02 3.53 -21.21
CA GLY A 33 -7.22 4.35 -22.11
C GLY A 33 -6.92 3.68 -23.46
N LEU A 34 -7.15 2.36 -23.58
CA LEU A 34 -7.05 1.66 -24.85
C LEU A 34 -8.04 2.25 -25.87
N GLY A 35 -7.58 2.46 -27.09
CA GLY A 35 -8.35 3.14 -28.13
C GLY A 35 -9.77 2.58 -28.33
N LYS A 36 -10.67 3.40 -28.88
CA LYS A 36 -12.09 3.05 -29.05
C LYS A 36 -12.33 1.71 -29.77
N ASN A 37 -11.39 1.30 -30.59
CA ASN A 37 -11.47 0.06 -31.39
C ASN A 37 -10.95 -1.18 -30.64
N ASP A 38 -10.39 -1.05 -29.44
CA ASP A 38 -10.01 -2.18 -28.63
C ASP A 38 -11.14 -2.52 -27.65
N PRO A 39 -11.83 -3.67 -27.84
CA PRO A 39 -12.92 -4.09 -26.97
C PRO A 39 -12.43 -4.58 -25.60
N ARG A 40 -11.11 -4.86 -25.46
CA ARG A 40 -10.55 -5.37 -24.24
C ARG A 40 -10.50 -4.24 -23.21
N ARG A 41 -11.13 -4.48 -22.08
CA ARG A 41 -11.06 -3.58 -20.92
C ARG A 41 -10.36 -4.27 -19.76
N VAL A 42 -10.50 -5.59 -19.65
CA VAL A 42 -9.78 -6.40 -18.69
C VAL A 42 -8.42 -6.75 -19.28
N VAL A 43 -7.36 -6.30 -18.61
CA VAL A 43 -5.96 -6.51 -19.05
C VAL A 43 -5.18 -7.46 -18.16
N GLY A 44 -5.71 -7.81 -17.00
CA GLY A 44 -5.12 -8.81 -16.11
C GLY A 44 -6.12 -9.32 -15.07
N ILE A 45 -6.04 -10.61 -14.78
CA ILE A 45 -6.79 -11.25 -13.69
C ILE A 45 -5.79 -12.10 -12.91
N PHE A 46 -5.72 -11.86 -11.60
CA PHE A 46 -4.87 -12.61 -10.67
C PHE A 46 -5.75 -13.29 -9.63
N PHE A 47 -5.54 -14.57 -9.45
CA PHE A 47 -6.23 -15.42 -8.47
C PHE A 47 -5.34 -15.66 -7.24
N PRO A 48 -5.84 -16.26 -6.15
CA PRO A 48 -5.05 -16.51 -4.95
C PRO A 48 -3.71 -17.20 -5.22
N GLN A 49 -3.67 -18.19 -6.12
CA GLN A 49 -2.43 -18.89 -6.48
C GLN A 49 -1.37 -17.95 -7.10
N ASP A 50 -1.80 -16.90 -7.81
CA ASP A 50 -0.91 -15.89 -8.39
C ASP A 50 -0.41 -14.90 -7.31
N LEU A 51 -1.08 -14.89 -6.15
CA LEU A 51 -0.81 -14.06 -4.99
C LEU A 51 -0.20 -14.85 -3.81
N GLY A 52 0.38 -16.02 -4.07
CA GLY A 52 0.94 -16.88 -3.05
C GLY A 52 -0.11 -17.51 -2.12
N ASP A 53 -1.28 -17.87 -2.67
CA ASP A 53 -2.46 -18.37 -1.95
C ASP A 53 -2.95 -17.39 -0.86
N ALA A 54 -2.83 -16.09 -1.10
CA ALA A 54 -3.23 -15.06 -0.18
C ALA A 54 -4.60 -14.46 -0.56
N MET A 55 -5.32 -13.98 0.45
CA MET A 55 -6.60 -13.29 0.28
C MET A 55 -6.38 -11.79 0.16
N ALA A 56 -6.67 -11.22 -1.01
CA ALA A 56 -6.51 -9.80 -1.24
C ALA A 56 -7.67 -8.99 -0.66
N GLY A 57 -7.34 -8.01 0.20
CA GLY A 57 -8.31 -7.14 0.86
C GLY A 57 -8.37 -5.74 0.27
N ARG A 58 -7.24 -5.05 0.15
CA ARG A 58 -7.16 -3.66 -0.30
C ARG A 58 -6.29 -3.52 -1.53
N VAL A 59 -6.67 -2.58 -2.39
CA VAL A 59 -5.93 -2.25 -3.61
C VAL A 59 -5.78 -0.73 -3.73
N ARG A 60 -4.61 -0.25 -4.18
CA ARG A 60 -4.35 1.18 -4.38
C ARG A 60 -3.36 1.40 -5.50
N PHE A 61 -3.62 2.36 -6.40
CA PHE A 61 -2.59 2.94 -7.25
C PHE A 61 -1.70 3.87 -6.43
N LEU A 62 -0.39 3.73 -6.57
CA LEU A 62 0.61 4.63 -5.97
C LEU A 62 0.94 5.77 -6.93
N ASP A 63 1.03 5.45 -8.21
CA ASP A 63 1.16 6.40 -9.32
C ASP A 63 0.40 5.89 -10.55
N GLU A 64 0.66 6.44 -11.72
CA GLU A 64 -0.03 6.07 -12.96
C GLU A 64 0.28 4.66 -13.46
N SER A 65 1.35 4.05 -12.96
CA SER A 65 1.86 2.77 -13.45
C SER A 65 2.26 1.77 -12.37
N HIS A 66 2.02 2.08 -11.10
CA HIS A 66 2.29 1.17 -9.99
C HIS A 66 1.09 1.08 -9.06
N ALA A 67 0.80 -0.13 -8.64
CA ALA A 67 -0.27 -0.42 -7.69
C ALA A 67 0.23 -1.33 -6.57
N VAL A 68 -0.35 -1.18 -5.38
CA VAL A 68 -0.15 -2.06 -4.25
C VAL A 68 -1.44 -2.81 -3.93
N ILE A 69 -1.29 -4.09 -3.61
CA ILE A 69 -2.35 -4.98 -3.15
C ILE A 69 -1.98 -5.45 -1.76
N PHE A 70 -2.86 -5.23 -0.80
CA PHE A 70 -2.73 -5.80 0.54
C PHE A 70 -3.49 -7.11 0.62
N THR A 71 -2.83 -8.11 1.17
CA THR A 71 -3.35 -9.45 1.39
C THR A 71 -3.25 -9.81 2.88
N ASP A 72 -3.81 -10.93 3.25
CA ASP A 72 -3.69 -11.51 4.59
C ASP A 72 -2.27 -12.04 4.91
N LYS A 73 -1.36 -12.04 3.93
CA LYS A 73 0.06 -12.47 4.08
C LYS A 73 1.07 -11.34 3.86
N GLY A 74 0.60 -10.11 3.63
CA GLY A 74 1.47 -8.98 3.38
C GLY A 74 0.99 -8.08 2.25
N MET A 75 1.91 -7.52 1.49
CA MET A 75 1.57 -6.69 0.34
C MET A 75 2.33 -7.15 -0.92
N GLN A 76 1.73 -6.87 -2.07
CA GLN A 76 2.30 -7.14 -3.38
C GLN A 76 2.22 -5.90 -4.25
N LEU A 77 3.33 -5.57 -4.88
CA LEU A 77 3.46 -4.44 -5.79
C LEU A 77 3.34 -4.91 -7.23
N PHE A 78 2.64 -4.13 -8.03
CA PHE A 78 2.42 -4.38 -9.45
C PHE A 78 2.87 -3.19 -10.27
N SER A 79 3.47 -3.49 -11.43
CA SER A 79 3.69 -2.52 -12.51
C SER A 79 2.62 -2.69 -13.58
N THR A 80 2.02 -1.58 -13.99
CA THR A 80 1.09 -1.50 -15.12
C THR A 80 1.66 -0.66 -16.26
N ARG A 81 3.00 -0.53 -16.33
CA ARG A 81 3.72 0.19 -17.43
C ARG A 81 3.40 -0.42 -18.78
N VAL A 82 3.29 -1.75 -18.85
CA VAL A 82 2.73 -2.42 -20.01
C VAL A 82 1.22 -2.44 -19.85
N GLU A 83 0.53 -1.51 -20.46
CA GLU A 83 -0.90 -1.22 -20.26
C GLU A 83 -1.83 -2.42 -20.49
N THR A 84 -1.35 -3.45 -21.19
CA THR A 84 -2.11 -4.66 -21.50
C THR A 84 -1.66 -5.90 -20.73
N SER A 85 -0.64 -5.77 -19.86
CA SER A 85 -0.07 -6.88 -19.09
C SER A 85 0.50 -6.39 -17.76
N PRO A 86 -0.32 -6.22 -16.72
CA PRO A 86 0.16 -5.93 -15.38
C PRO A 86 1.08 -7.06 -14.88
N GLU A 87 2.18 -6.69 -14.25
CA GLU A 87 3.18 -7.63 -13.75
C GLU A 87 3.42 -7.45 -12.26
N SER A 88 3.58 -8.54 -11.53
CA SER A 88 4.03 -8.50 -10.14
C SER A 88 5.51 -8.08 -10.08
N VAL A 89 5.78 -6.98 -9.36
CA VAL A 89 7.14 -6.45 -9.18
C VAL A 89 7.80 -7.09 -7.96
N LYS A 90 7.07 -7.10 -6.84
CA LYS A 90 7.62 -7.58 -5.57
C LYS A 90 6.51 -7.99 -4.61
N GLN A 91 6.74 -9.06 -3.90
CA GLN A 91 5.95 -9.49 -2.75
C GLN A 91 6.74 -9.20 -1.47
N ILE A 92 6.08 -8.58 -0.50
CA ILE A 92 6.65 -8.22 0.80
C ILE A 92 5.78 -8.88 1.87
N PRO A 93 6.29 -9.94 2.55
CA PRO A 93 5.56 -10.57 3.64
C PRO A 93 5.47 -9.60 4.82
N ILE A 94 4.33 -9.61 5.50
CA ILE A 94 4.08 -8.86 6.73
C ILE A 94 3.41 -9.83 7.68
N GLU A 95 4.14 -10.25 8.70
CA GLU A 95 3.66 -11.22 9.69
C GLU A 95 3.06 -10.52 10.91
N GLU A 96 3.48 -9.27 11.14
CA GLU A 96 3.06 -8.46 12.27
C GLU A 96 1.67 -7.86 12.04
N ASN A 97 0.96 -7.54 13.11
CA ASN A 97 -0.33 -6.86 13.00
C ASN A 97 -0.16 -5.45 12.42
N ILE A 98 -0.81 -5.19 11.30
CA ILE A 98 -0.88 -3.86 10.71
C ILE A 98 -1.83 -2.99 11.54
N ARG A 99 -1.32 -1.90 12.10
CA ARG A 99 -2.07 -0.90 12.85
C ARG A 99 -2.60 0.22 11.97
N SER A 100 -1.78 0.69 11.04
CA SER A 100 -2.14 1.79 10.15
C SER A 100 -1.45 1.65 8.80
N ILE A 101 -2.11 2.12 7.77
CA ILE A 101 -1.57 2.22 6.41
C ILE A 101 -1.80 3.65 5.94
N THR A 102 -0.77 4.26 5.36
CA THR A 102 -0.93 5.50 4.59
C THR A 102 -0.38 5.34 3.18
N TYR A 103 -0.92 6.13 2.27
CA TYR A 103 -0.51 6.17 0.87
C TYR A 103 -0.14 7.60 0.54
N ALA A 104 1.05 7.78 0.06
CA ALA A 104 1.51 9.04 -0.52
C ALA A 104 1.91 8.79 -1.97
N GLN A 105 2.14 9.84 -2.70
CA GLN A 105 2.65 9.74 -4.06
C GLN A 105 3.94 8.90 -4.07
N GLU A 106 3.93 7.79 -4.81
CA GLU A 106 5.04 6.83 -4.95
C GLU A 106 5.42 6.02 -3.70
N TYR A 107 4.76 6.25 -2.55
CA TYR A 107 5.08 5.58 -1.30
C TYR A 107 3.88 4.89 -0.67
N VAL A 108 4.16 3.84 0.09
CA VAL A 108 3.22 3.22 1.01
C VAL A 108 3.88 3.07 2.38
N GLY A 109 3.24 3.61 3.40
CA GLY A 109 3.71 3.55 4.77
C GLY A 109 2.85 2.60 5.61
N LEU A 110 3.50 1.84 6.47
CA LEU A 110 2.89 0.88 7.38
C LEU A 110 3.36 1.12 8.80
N VAL A 111 2.43 1.17 9.74
CA VAL A 111 2.73 0.99 11.15
C VAL A 111 2.25 -0.40 11.55
N THR A 112 3.14 -1.17 12.14
CA THR A 112 2.88 -2.51 12.68
C THR A 112 3.21 -2.59 14.16
N ASP A 113 2.73 -3.64 14.82
CA ASP A 113 3.27 -4.01 16.14
C ASP A 113 4.75 -4.38 16.00
N ASN A 114 5.58 -3.91 16.92
CA ASN A 114 6.96 -4.34 16.98
C ASN A 114 7.08 -5.56 17.91
N VAL A 115 7.44 -6.70 17.33
CA VAL A 115 7.56 -7.98 18.05
C VAL A 115 8.98 -8.27 18.54
N GLU A 116 9.97 -7.49 18.11
CA GLU A 116 11.39 -7.68 18.48
C GLU A 116 11.73 -7.14 19.88
N GLY A 117 10.78 -6.45 20.51
CA GLY A 117 10.96 -5.83 21.83
C GLY A 117 11.48 -4.38 21.75
N GLY A 118 11.41 -3.68 22.89
CA GLY A 118 11.74 -2.26 22.97
C GLY A 118 10.52 -1.36 22.71
N ASP A 119 10.57 -0.53 21.68
CA ASP A 119 9.45 0.32 21.31
C ASP A 119 8.25 -0.51 20.79
N PRO A 120 6.99 -0.14 21.11
CA PRO A 120 5.83 -0.96 20.77
C PRO A 120 5.45 -0.97 19.29
N TYR A 121 5.92 0.00 18.51
CA TYR A 121 5.53 0.18 17.11
C TYR A 121 6.74 0.19 16.18
N SER A 122 6.54 -0.31 14.98
CA SER A 122 7.47 -0.20 13.85
C SER A 122 6.79 0.55 12.71
N LEU A 123 7.44 1.59 12.17
CA LEU A 123 7.02 2.30 10.97
C LEU A 123 7.99 2.01 9.85
N LYS A 124 7.46 1.42 8.77
CA LYS A 124 8.20 1.18 7.53
C LYS A 124 7.53 1.89 6.38
N ILE A 125 8.32 2.53 5.51
CA ILE A 125 7.85 3.13 4.28
C ILE A 125 8.57 2.47 3.13
N PHE A 126 7.80 2.11 2.12
CA PHE A 126 8.27 1.46 0.90
C PHE A 126 8.01 2.37 -0.29
N ASP A 127 8.96 2.39 -1.22
CA ASP A 127 8.74 3.00 -2.53
C ASP A 127 7.89 2.10 -3.44
N LYS A 128 7.57 2.57 -4.63
CA LYS A 128 6.76 1.84 -5.61
C LYS A 128 7.45 0.60 -6.18
N GLU A 129 8.76 0.48 -6.06
CA GLU A 129 9.56 -0.71 -6.39
C GLU A 129 9.64 -1.69 -5.21
N GLY A 130 9.13 -1.31 -4.03
CA GLY A 130 9.13 -2.11 -2.81
C GLY A 130 10.43 -2.10 -2.04
N ASN A 131 11.29 -1.10 -2.25
CA ASN A 131 12.43 -0.89 -1.40
C ASN A 131 12.03 -0.16 -0.13
N THR A 132 12.57 -0.57 1.01
CA THR A 132 12.37 0.14 2.27
C THR A 132 13.18 1.43 2.26
N VAL A 133 12.49 2.57 2.27
CA VAL A 133 13.10 3.92 2.26
C VAL A 133 13.09 4.57 3.63
N PHE A 134 12.28 4.04 4.55
CA PHE A 134 12.24 4.47 5.95
C PHE A 134 11.94 3.24 6.82
N ASP A 135 12.66 3.09 7.93
CA ASP A 135 12.46 2.03 8.91
C ASP A 135 12.81 2.58 10.30
N ARG A 136 11.83 2.56 11.21
CA ARG A 136 12.01 3.07 12.55
C ARG A 136 11.03 2.45 13.53
N THR A 137 11.53 2.04 14.69
CA THR A 137 10.68 1.75 15.85
C THR A 137 10.41 3.03 16.64
N PHE A 138 9.28 3.09 17.33
CA PHE A 138 8.91 4.25 18.12
C PHE A 138 7.96 3.90 19.26
N ASN A 139 8.06 4.71 20.33
CA ASN A 139 7.16 4.68 21.48
C ASN A 139 6.44 6.03 21.60
N TYR A 140 5.51 6.26 20.69
CA TYR A 140 4.70 7.47 20.64
C TYR A 140 3.24 7.09 20.41
N GLN A 141 2.34 7.50 21.30
CA GLN A 141 0.91 7.24 21.16
C GLN A 141 0.38 8.14 20.05
N TYR A 142 0.29 7.61 18.85
CA TYR A 142 -0.19 8.31 17.67
C TYR A 142 -1.66 7.98 17.38
N THR A 143 -2.39 8.90 16.77
CA THR A 143 -3.72 8.68 16.21
C THR A 143 -3.70 8.58 14.69
N GLY A 144 -2.65 9.13 14.06
CA GLY A 144 -2.45 9.06 12.63
C GLY A 144 -0.99 9.29 12.25
N PHE A 145 -0.68 8.91 11.00
CA PHE A 145 0.58 9.26 10.38
C PHE A 145 0.35 9.57 8.90
N ASP A 146 1.23 10.40 8.34
CA ASP A 146 1.17 10.82 6.96
C ASP A 146 2.57 10.97 6.35
N ILE A 147 2.63 10.99 5.03
CA ILE A 147 3.86 11.15 4.26
C ILE A 147 3.59 12.23 3.21
N ASP A 148 4.30 13.33 3.28
CA ASP A 148 4.18 14.41 2.30
C ASP A 148 5.50 15.16 2.14
N GLY A 149 5.83 15.60 0.92
CA GLY A 149 7.00 16.43 0.62
C GLY A 149 8.34 15.87 1.11
N GLY A 150 8.47 14.52 1.23
CA GLY A 150 9.67 13.88 1.76
C GLY A 150 9.77 13.93 3.29
N LEU A 151 8.68 14.28 3.97
CA LEU A 151 8.53 14.26 5.41
C LEU A 151 7.59 13.14 5.85
N VAL A 152 7.84 12.61 7.04
CA VAL A 152 7.03 11.62 7.72
C VAL A 152 6.50 12.26 8.99
N LEU A 153 5.19 12.34 9.13
CA LEU A 153 4.49 12.94 10.25
C LEU A 153 3.79 11.86 11.06
N LEU A 154 4.09 11.78 12.34
CA LEU A 154 3.32 11.06 13.35
C LEU A 154 2.62 12.07 14.24
N TYR A 155 1.33 11.93 14.49
CA TYR A 155 0.57 12.91 15.27
C TYR A 155 -0.52 12.28 16.12
N ASN A 156 -0.93 13.02 17.15
CA ASN A 156 -2.14 12.81 17.92
C ASN A 156 -2.82 14.15 18.18
N ASP A 157 -3.83 14.18 19.04
CA ASP A 157 -4.65 15.38 19.31
C ASP A 157 -3.86 16.53 19.97
N SER A 158 -2.69 16.27 20.55
CA SER A 158 -1.93 17.25 21.33
C SER A 158 -0.51 17.48 20.89
N SER A 159 0.03 16.64 20.01
CA SER A 159 1.45 16.71 19.65
C SER A 159 1.74 16.07 18.29
N CYS A 160 2.93 16.35 17.74
CA CYS A 160 3.42 15.66 16.58
C CYS A 160 4.93 15.47 16.58
N LYS A 161 5.36 14.49 15.79
CA LYS A 161 6.76 14.23 15.46
C LYS A 161 6.92 14.22 13.96
N VAL A 162 7.94 14.92 13.47
CA VAL A 162 8.25 15.00 12.03
C VAL A 162 9.65 14.47 11.79
N TYR A 163 9.77 13.59 10.83
CA TYR A 163 11.04 13.04 10.35
C TYR A 163 11.22 13.34 8.87
N ASN A 164 12.45 13.42 8.39
CA ASN A 164 12.69 13.28 6.96
C ASN A 164 12.79 11.79 6.57
N MET A 165 12.82 11.49 5.27
CA MET A 165 12.90 10.10 4.77
C MET A 165 14.19 9.37 5.16
N THR A 166 15.23 10.08 5.62
CA THR A 166 16.44 9.46 6.17
C THR A 166 16.33 9.13 7.67
N GLY A 167 15.15 9.35 8.28
CA GLY A 167 14.91 9.07 9.70
C GLY A 167 15.38 10.16 10.67
N THR A 168 15.90 11.30 10.19
CA THR A 168 16.29 12.41 11.05
C THR A 168 15.05 13.13 11.57
N GLU A 169 14.91 13.26 12.90
CA GLU A 169 13.86 14.05 13.52
C GLU A 169 14.05 15.53 13.19
N LYS A 170 13.01 16.15 12.65
CA LYS A 170 12.95 17.56 12.28
C LYS A 170 12.17 18.39 13.27
N TYR A 171 11.17 17.78 13.87
CA TYR A 171 10.34 18.44 14.86
C TYR A 171 9.76 17.40 15.83
N ASN A 172 9.62 17.82 17.09
CA ASN A 172 8.93 17.07 18.14
C ASN A 172 8.36 18.10 19.12
N GLY A 173 7.06 18.24 19.15
CA GLY A 173 6.43 19.27 19.97
C GLY A 173 4.95 19.05 20.17
N THR A 174 4.41 19.84 21.09
CA THR A 174 3.00 19.91 21.44
C THR A 174 2.29 21.04 20.70
N PHE A 175 0.99 20.88 20.52
CA PHE A 175 0.11 21.94 20.04
C PHE A 175 -0.44 22.70 21.26
N ASP A 176 -0.16 23.99 21.36
CA ASP A 176 -0.74 24.89 22.36
C ASP A 176 -1.96 25.56 21.72
N PHE A 177 -3.15 24.95 21.93
CA PHE A 177 -4.43 25.51 21.51
C PHE A 177 -5.20 26.03 22.72
#